data_d9efae0607721d75f3b0535c29c9b59c
#
_entry.id   d9efae0607721d75f3b0535c29c9b59c
#
_cell.length_a   1.000
_cell.length_b   1.000
_cell.length_c   1.000
_cell.angle_alpha   90.00
_cell.angle_beta   90.00
_cell.angle_gamma   90.00
#
_symmetry.space_group_name_H-M   'P 1'
#
loop_
_entity.id
_entity.type
_entity.pdbx_description
1 polymer ?
#
loop_
_entity_poly.entity_id
_entity_poly.type
_entity_poly.pdbx_seq_one_letter_code
_entity_poly.pdbx_strand_id
1 'polypeptide(L)'
;MKVLTFLGTGKYEEVTYVWQDKEAVQTYLFPEAIASVFKPEKLLVFVTETARKKLSCGDQSSGFNQTTPVSKKEKTYLEVLQDRLGEIVEPVEIPEGRSEAELWEIFDRVVSTVNEGDKIVLDITHAFRSIPMLVLTIAAYLRRTKGVIVEYIVYGAYEARKPFNNPPNPEDR
;
A
#
# COMPACT_ATOMS: atom_id res chain seq x y z
N MET A 1 0.34 -5.39 -15.80
CA MET A 1 -0.51 -4.56 -14.89
C MET A 1 0.35 -4.01 -13.77
N LYS A 2 0.17 -2.72 -13.43
CA LYS A 2 0.89 -2.05 -12.33
C LYS A 2 -0.06 -1.77 -11.17
N VAL A 3 0.43 -1.85 -9.94
CA VAL A 3 -0.27 -1.35 -8.76
C VAL A 3 0.41 -0.07 -8.29
N LEU A 4 -0.37 0.96 -8.03
CA LEU A 4 0.08 2.23 -7.45
C LEU A 4 -0.45 2.29 -6.01
N THR A 5 0.46 2.34 -5.04
CA THR A 5 0.14 2.36 -3.61
C THR A 5 0.96 3.39 -2.86
N PHE A 6 0.48 3.83 -1.72
CA PHE A 6 1.14 4.82 -0.88
C PHE A 6 1.47 4.23 0.49
N LEU A 7 2.68 4.47 1.00
CA LEU A 7 3.01 4.15 2.38
C LEU A 7 2.75 5.37 3.27
N GLY A 8 1.96 5.15 4.31
CA GLY A 8 1.68 6.17 5.31
C GLY A 8 2.60 6.05 6.53
N THR A 9 2.41 6.96 7.50
CA THR A 9 3.16 7.02 8.77
C THR A 9 2.41 6.41 9.95
N GLY A 10 1.22 5.84 9.72
CA GLY A 10 0.38 5.22 10.74
C GLY A 10 1.01 3.98 11.38
N LYS A 11 0.36 3.46 12.42
CA LYS A 11 0.62 2.11 12.90
C LYS A 11 -0.12 1.14 11.99
N TYR A 12 0.58 0.10 11.58
CA TYR A 12 0.01 -1.00 10.83
C TYR A 12 -0.20 -2.17 11.79
N GLU A 13 -1.42 -2.68 11.85
CA GLU A 13 -1.77 -3.86 12.64
C GLU A 13 -2.06 -5.02 11.72
N GLU A 14 -1.71 -6.22 12.16
CA GLU A 14 -1.94 -7.43 11.39
C GLU A 14 -3.44 -7.72 11.31
N VAL A 15 -3.94 -7.86 10.07
CA VAL A 15 -5.32 -8.21 9.77
C VAL A 15 -5.36 -9.14 8.58
N THR A 16 -6.45 -9.88 8.45
CA THR A 16 -6.73 -10.68 7.25
C THR A 16 -7.58 -9.84 6.30
N TYR A 17 -7.03 -9.58 5.11
CA TYR A 17 -7.75 -8.90 4.04
C TYR A 17 -8.56 -9.89 3.23
N VAL A 18 -9.80 -9.52 2.90
CA VAL A 18 -10.72 -10.30 2.08
C VAL A 18 -11.05 -9.55 0.80
N TRP A 19 -11.03 -10.23 -0.32
CA TRP A 19 -11.39 -9.69 -1.62
C TRP A 19 -12.39 -10.60 -2.32
N GLN A 20 -13.61 -10.11 -2.57
CA GLN A 20 -14.66 -10.88 -3.25
C GLN A 20 -14.81 -12.31 -2.68
N ASP A 21 -15.03 -12.41 -1.38
CA ASP A 21 -15.17 -13.67 -0.62
C ASP A 21 -13.95 -14.60 -0.64
N LYS A 22 -12.81 -14.12 -1.12
CA LYS A 22 -11.54 -14.84 -1.05
C LYS A 22 -10.59 -14.14 -0.06
N GLU A 23 -10.04 -14.94 0.83
CA GLU A 23 -8.97 -14.51 1.70
C GLU A 23 -7.75 -14.15 0.87
N ALA A 24 -7.24 -12.91 1.02
CA ALA A 24 -6.06 -12.47 0.31
C ALA A 24 -4.80 -12.94 1.05
N VAL A 25 -4.51 -12.29 2.17
CA VAL A 25 -3.36 -12.62 3.03
C VAL A 25 -3.55 -11.98 4.40
N GLN A 26 -3.04 -12.65 5.43
CA GLN A 26 -2.89 -12.07 6.75
C GLN A 26 -1.59 -11.26 6.78
N THR A 27 -1.72 -9.95 6.91
CA THR A 27 -0.58 -9.04 6.92
C THR A 27 -0.94 -7.72 7.57
N TYR A 28 0.07 -6.99 8.02
CA TYR A 28 -0.07 -5.59 8.42
C TYR A 28 0.24 -4.60 7.28
N LEU A 29 0.68 -5.09 6.11
CA LEU A 29 0.99 -4.26 4.94
C LEU A 29 -0.06 -4.46 3.84
N PHE A 30 -1.00 -3.54 3.71
CA PHE A 30 -2.03 -3.61 2.68
C PHE A 30 -1.48 -3.77 1.25
N PRO A 31 -0.34 -3.14 0.87
CA PRO A 31 0.28 -3.38 -0.43
C PRO A 31 0.64 -4.84 -0.70
N GLU A 32 1.00 -5.62 0.35
CA GLU A 32 1.25 -7.06 0.23
C GLU A 32 -0.05 -7.82 -0.08
N ALA A 33 -1.15 -7.47 0.59
CA ALA A 33 -2.46 -8.05 0.29
C ALA A 33 -2.89 -7.79 -1.15
N ILE A 34 -2.73 -6.55 -1.63
CA ILE A 34 -3.03 -6.19 -3.03
C ILE A 34 -2.16 -6.99 -4.00
N ALA A 35 -0.86 -7.11 -3.71
CA ALA A 35 0.06 -7.86 -4.56
C ALA A 35 -0.33 -9.34 -4.66
N SER A 36 -0.83 -9.94 -3.57
CA SER A 36 -1.29 -11.33 -3.56
C SER A 36 -2.55 -11.55 -4.41
N VAL A 37 -3.46 -10.58 -4.42
CA VAL A 37 -4.72 -10.63 -5.18
C VAL A 37 -4.49 -10.39 -6.67
N PHE A 38 -3.81 -9.29 -7.00
CA PHE A 38 -3.70 -8.81 -8.38
C PHE A 38 -2.47 -9.30 -9.12
N LYS A 39 -1.46 -9.84 -8.42
CA LYS A 39 -0.21 -10.36 -8.98
C LYS A 39 0.42 -9.40 -10.01
N PRO A 40 0.73 -8.16 -9.61
CA PRO A 40 1.21 -7.15 -10.53
C PRO A 40 2.62 -7.45 -11.03
N GLU A 41 2.95 -6.95 -12.22
CA GLU A 41 4.33 -6.94 -12.72
C GLU A 41 5.20 -5.95 -11.95
N LYS A 42 4.58 -4.83 -11.53
CA LYS A 42 5.22 -3.78 -10.72
C LYS A 42 4.29 -3.26 -9.66
N LEU A 43 4.82 -3.11 -8.46
CA LEU A 43 4.20 -2.47 -7.32
C LEU A 43 4.93 -1.14 -7.07
N LEU A 44 4.36 -0.05 -7.58
CA LEU A 44 4.88 1.31 -7.41
C LEU A 44 4.48 1.83 -6.04
N VAL A 45 5.45 1.96 -5.14
CA VAL A 45 5.22 2.36 -3.75
C VAL A 45 5.65 3.80 -3.57
N PHE A 46 4.68 4.70 -3.55
CA PHE A 46 4.91 6.12 -3.30
C PHE A 46 5.16 6.35 -1.82
N VAL A 47 6.30 6.94 -1.51
CA VAL A 47 6.77 7.08 -0.12
C VAL A 47 7.36 8.46 0.11
N THR A 48 6.89 9.13 1.17
CA THR A 48 7.50 10.38 1.64
C THR A 48 8.75 10.08 2.46
N GLU A 49 9.60 11.07 2.68
CA GLU A 49 10.79 10.92 3.53
C GLU A 49 10.42 10.44 4.94
N THR A 50 9.34 10.98 5.51
CA THR A 50 8.84 10.59 6.83
C THR A 50 8.35 9.14 6.85
N ALA A 51 7.59 8.73 5.84
CA ALA A 51 7.09 7.36 5.74
C ALA A 51 8.21 6.35 5.49
N ARG A 52 9.22 6.70 4.69
CA ARG A 52 10.39 5.85 4.41
C ARG A 52 11.19 5.49 5.66
N LYS A 53 11.31 6.43 6.61
CA LYS A 53 12.04 6.24 7.86
C LYS A 53 11.21 5.53 8.94
N LYS A 54 9.94 5.27 8.68
CA LYS A 54 9.05 4.65 9.67
C LYS A 54 9.43 3.19 9.89
N LEU A 55 9.83 2.89 11.13
CA LEU A 55 10.18 1.53 11.54
C LEU A 55 8.94 0.65 11.66
N SER A 56 9.06 -0.59 11.19
CA SER A 56 8.04 -1.61 11.43
C SER A 56 8.07 -1.98 12.92
N CYS A 57 6.90 -2.05 13.55
CA CYS A 57 6.78 -2.68 14.85
C CYS A 57 7.05 -4.17 14.64
N GLY A 58 8.28 -4.63 14.97
CA GLY A 58 8.79 -5.96 14.66
C GLY A 58 7.75 -7.07 14.83
N ASP A 59 7.88 -8.07 14.01
CA ASP A 59 7.04 -9.27 13.95
C ASP A 59 6.83 -9.89 15.36
N GLN A 60 5.73 -9.56 16.03
CA GLN A 60 5.37 -10.12 17.34
C GLN A 60 4.75 -11.52 17.21
N SER A 61 4.79 -12.13 16.03
CA SER A 61 4.20 -13.45 15.76
C SER A 61 5.09 -14.64 16.10
N SER A 62 6.23 -14.46 16.78
CA SER A 62 6.99 -15.60 17.31
C SER A 62 6.80 -15.71 18.80
N GLY A 63 5.95 -16.70 19.18
CA GLY A 63 5.62 -17.05 20.55
C GLY A 63 6.83 -17.19 21.48
N PHE A 64 6.60 -16.68 22.67
CA PHE A 64 7.23 -17.07 23.94
C PHE A 64 8.39 -18.08 23.84
N ASN A 65 9.62 -17.54 23.71
CA ASN A 65 10.80 -18.09 24.39
C ASN A 65 11.92 -17.04 24.29
N GLN A 66 12.08 -16.30 25.38
CA GLN A 66 13.23 -15.44 25.61
C GLN A 66 14.46 -16.30 25.85
N THR A 67 15.48 -16.15 25.04
CA THR A 67 16.90 -16.12 25.44
C THR A 67 17.74 -15.94 24.19
N THR A 68 18.06 -14.71 23.85
CA THR A 68 19.35 -14.19 23.39
C THR A 68 19.15 -12.78 22.80
N PRO A 69 19.96 -11.77 23.18
CA PRO A 69 19.90 -10.45 22.56
C PRO A 69 20.69 -10.47 21.25
N VAL A 70 20.07 -10.94 20.17
CA VAL A 70 20.53 -10.60 18.84
C VAL A 70 19.88 -9.26 18.52
N SER A 71 20.67 -8.21 18.37
CA SER A 71 20.23 -6.91 17.90
C SER A 71 19.65 -7.06 16.49
N LYS A 72 18.38 -7.41 16.40
CA LYS A 72 17.65 -7.35 15.13
C LYS A 72 17.60 -5.88 14.76
N LYS A 73 18.34 -5.50 13.72
CA LYS A 73 18.25 -4.18 13.13
C LYS A 73 16.79 -3.95 12.76
N GLU A 74 16.14 -2.99 13.39
CA GLU A 74 14.76 -2.65 13.10
C GLU A 74 14.65 -2.24 11.63
N LYS A 75 13.79 -2.91 10.87
CA LYS A 75 13.54 -2.62 9.45
C LYS A 75 12.40 -1.62 9.32
N THR A 76 12.47 -0.79 8.30
CA THR A 76 11.36 0.06 7.91
C THR A 76 10.25 -0.75 7.23
N TYR A 77 9.03 -0.21 7.17
CA TYR A 77 7.94 -0.87 6.46
C TYR A 77 8.25 -1.10 4.98
N LEU A 78 8.97 -0.17 4.35
CA LEU A 78 9.41 -0.32 2.97
C LEU A 78 10.40 -1.48 2.81
N GLU A 79 11.40 -1.59 3.68
CA GLU A 79 12.38 -2.70 3.67
C GLU A 79 11.69 -4.05 3.87
N VAL A 80 10.70 -4.13 4.78
CA VAL A 80 9.92 -5.37 4.97
C VAL A 80 9.14 -5.73 3.72
N LEU A 81 8.52 -4.75 3.06
CA LEU A 81 7.78 -4.97 1.83
C LEU A 81 8.69 -5.47 0.69
N GLN A 82 9.88 -4.87 0.56
CA GLN A 82 10.90 -5.29 -0.41
C GLN A 82 11.42 -6.70 -0.13
N ASP A 83 11.66 -7.04 1.13
CA ASP A 83 12.09 -8.40 1.51
C ASP A 83 11.05 -9.47 1.17
N ARG A 84 9.75 -9.15 1.33
CA ARG A 84 8.66 -10.12 1.13
C ARG A 84 8.28 -10.27 -0.35
N LEU A 85 8.28 -9.19 -1.10
CA LEU A 85 7.79 -9.15 -2.47
C LEU A 85 8.90 -9.04 -3.53
N GLY A 86 10.14 -8.75 -3.11
CA GLY A 86 11.30 -8.73 -4.00
C GLY A 86 11.26 -7.62 -5.06
N GLU A 87 11.70 -7.96 -6.26
CA GLU A 87 11.96 -7.03 -7.36
C GLU A 87 10.71 -6.32 -7.93
N ILE A 88 9.51 -6.82 -7.63
CA ILE A 88 8.29 -6.15 -8.09
C ILE A 88 8.05 -4.82 -7.39
N VAL A 89 8.67 -4.61 -6.20
CA VAL A 89 8.52 -3.40 -5.38
C VAL A 89 9.44 -2.32 -5.90
N GLU A 90 8.87 -1.28 -6.46
CA GLU A 90 9.59 -0.11 -6.97
C GLU A 90 9.21 1.12 -6.13
N PRO A 91 10.09 1.57 -5.21
CA PRO A 91 9.81 2.76 -4.42
C PRO A 91 9.95 4.02 -5.25
N VAL A 92 8.98 4.91 -5.09
CA VAL A 92 8.96 6.24 -5.74
C VAL A 92 8.89 7.30 -4.65
N GLU A 93 9.95 8.09 -4.52
CA GLU A 93 9.98 9.17 -3.54
C GLU A 93 9.05 10.30 -3.97
N ILE A 94 8.24 10.78 -3.03
CA ILE A 94 7.33 11.92 -3.21
C ILE A 94 7.50 12.90 -2.05
N PRO A 95 7.24 14.20 -2.25
CA PRO A 95 7.22 15.17 -1.16
C PRO A 95 6.03 14.92 -0.22
N GLU A 96 6.02 15.62 0.92
CA GLU A 96 5.02 15.43 1.98
C GLU A 96 3.61 15.97 1.61
N GLY A 97 3.48 16.75 0.53
CA GLY A 97 2.21 17.31 0.09
C GLY A 97 1.69 18.48 0.95
N ARG A 98 2.61 19.26 1.53
CA ARG A 98 2.28 20.38 2.44
C ARG A 98 2.00 21.70 1.72
N SER A 99 2.32 21.81 0.46
CA SER A 99 2.11 22.99 -0.37
C SER A 99 1.53 22.63 -1.72
N GLU A 100 0.99 23.62 -2.41
CA GLU A 100 0.49 23.45 -3.78
C GLU A 100 1.61 22.96 -4.72
N ALA A 101 2.81 23.52 -4.59
CA ALA A 101 3.96 23.10 -5.38
C ALA A 101 4.31 21.63 -5.17
N GLU A 102 4.28 21.16 -3.92
CA GLU A 102 4.50 19.75 -3.60
C GLU A 102 3.39 18.83 -4.15
N LEU A 103 2.13 19.30 -4.15
CA LEU A 103 1.03 18.54 -4.75
C LEU A 103 1.20 18.39 -6.26
N TRP A 104 1.65 19.44 -6.95
CA TRP A 104 1.99 19.36 -8.38
C TRP A 104 3.17 18.42 -8.64
N GLU A 105 4.18 18.44 -7.76
CA GLU A 105 5.31 17.51 -7.85
C GLU A 105 4.87 16.06 -7.66
N ILE A 106 3.97 15.78 -6.71
CA ILE A 106 3.39 14.43 -6.53
C ILE A 106 2.64 14.02 -7.81
N PHE A 107 1.83 14.93 -8.37
CA PHE A 107 1.12 14.70 -9.62
C PHE A 107 2.07 14.27 -10.74
N ASP A 108 3.11 15.06 -10.98
CA ASP A 108 4.08 14.80 -12.05
C ASP A 108 4.83 13.48 -11.83
N ARG A 109 5.22 13.18 -10.60
CA ARG A 109 5.89 11.93 -10.25
C ARG A 109 4.99 10.71 -10.50
N VAL A 110 3.74 10.75 -10.07
CA VAL A 110 2.80 9.65 -10.33
C VAL A 110 2.55 9.48 -11.83
N VAL A 111 2.31 10.59 -12.54
CA VAL A 111 2.08 10.57 -14.00
C VAL A 111 3.28 10.01 -14.77
N SER A 112 4.51 10.30 -14.32
CA SER A 112 5.75 9.83 -14.99
C SER A 112 5.99 8.33 -14.85
N THR A 113 5.44 7.68 -13.81
CA THR A 113 5.61 6.22 -13.59
C THR A 113 4.68 5.36 -14.45
N VAL A 114 3.67 5.98 -15.07
CA VAL A 114 2.64 5.26 -15.84
C VAL A 114 2.81 5.54 -17.33
N ASN A 115 2.91 4.47 -18.11
CA ASN A 115 3.06 4.52 -19.55
C ASN A 115 1.72 4.56 -20.28
N GLU A 116 1.76 4.89 -21.56
CA GLU A 116 0.57 4.85 -22.43
C GLU A 116 -0.01 3.44 -22.49
N GLY A 117 -1.32 3.33 -22.34
CA GLY A 117 -2.06 2.06 -22.40
C GLY A 117 -1.88 1.14 -21.19
N ASP A 118 -1.14 1.56 -20.16
CA ASP A 118 -0.98 0.74 -18.95
C ASP A 118 -2.33 0.40 -18.31
N LYS A 119 -2.40 -0.80 -17.75
CA LYS A 119 -3.46 -1.21 -16.83
C LYS A 119 -3.01 -1.01 -15.41
N ILE A 120 -3.79 -0.30 -14.61
CA ILE A 120 -3.42 0.05 -13.25
C ILE A 120 -4.51 -0.29 -12.23
N VAL A 121 -4.06 -0.63 -11.02
CA VAL A 121 -4.86 -0.66 -9.80
C VAL A 121 -4.36 0.47 -8.90
N LEU A 122 -5.27 1.27 -8.38
CA LEU A 122 -4.95 2.37 -7.48
C LEU A 122 -5.34 2.02 -6.06
N ASP A 123 -4.38 2.06 -5.15
CA ASP A 123 -4.61 1.94 -3.71
C ASP A 123 -4.64 3.34 -3.07
N ILE A 124 -5.75 3.65 -2.40
CA ILE A 124 -5.95 4.92 -1.71
C ILE A 124 -5.97 4.77 -0.18
N THR A 125 -5.54 3.63 0.37
CA THR A 125 -5.69 3.28 1.80
C THR A 125 -4.87 4.16 2.72
N HIS A 126 -3.59 4.36 2.43
CA HIS A 126 -2.65 5.02 3.32
C HIS A 126 -2.22 6.41 2.89
N ALA A 127 -2.89 6.97 1.89
CA ALA A 127 -2.60 8.31 1.43
C ALA A 127 -3.11 9.38 2.42
N PHE A 128 -2.34 10.46 2.61
CA PHE A 128 -2.81 11.65 3.34
C PHE A 128 -4.14 12.14 2.74
N ARG A 129 -4.99 12.80 3.55
CA ARG A 129 -6.37 13.18 3.17
C ARG A 129 -6.51 13.89 1.83
N SER A 130 -5.53 14.69 1.41
CA SER A 130 -5.49 15.37 0.10
C SER A 130 -5.06 14.46 -1.04
N ILE A 131 -4.22 13.47 -0.78
CA ILE A 131 -3.65 12.60 -1.81
C ILE A 131 -4.71 11.70 -2.48
N PRO A 132 -5.70 11.09 -1.79
CA PRO A 132 -6.76 10.35 -2.46
C PRO A 132 -7.53 11.18 -3.49
N MET A 133 -7.83 12.43 -3.19
CA MET A 133 -8.49 13.33 -4.15
C MET A 133 -7.59 13.64 -5.34
N LEU A 134 -6.31 13.91 -5.07
CA LEU A 134 -5.31 14.12 -6.12
C LEU A 134 -5.16 12.89 -7.00
N VAL A 135 -5.09 11.69 -6.40
CA VAL A 135 -4.96 10.40 -7.13
C VAL A 135 -6.17 10.15 -8.04
N LEU A 136 -7.39 10.48 -7.61
CA LEU A 136 -8.57 10.39 -8.48
C LEU A 136 -8.48 11.35 -9.67
N THR A 137 -7.96 12.57 -9.44
CA THR A 137 -7.72 13.54 -10.52
C THR A 137 -6.63 13.03 -11.49
N ILE A 138 -5.55 12.46 -10.95
CA ILE A 138 -4.48 11.84 -11.74
C ILE A 138 -5.05 10.67 -12.57
N ALA A 139 -5.90 9.82 -11.99
CA ALA A 139 -6.52 8.72 -12.70
C ALA A 139 -7.34 9.20 -13.90
N ALA A 140 -8.15 10.24 -13.72
CA ALA A 140 -8.92 10.85 -14.80
C ALA A 140 -8.00 11.45 -15.90
N TYR A 141 -6.95 12.13 -15.49
CA TYR A 141 -5.94 12.69 -16.39
C TYR A 141 -5.22 11.59 -17.20
N LEU A 142 -4.72 10.54 -16.55
CA LEU A 142 -4.03 9.42 -17.19
C LEU A 142 -4.92 8.69 -18.20
N ARG A 143 -6.20 8.48 -17.85
CA ARG A 143 -7.17 7.90 -18.78
C ARG A 143 -7.32 8.73 -20.04
N ARG A 144 -7.37 10.06 -19.90
CA ARG A 144 -7.62 10.97 -21.02
C ARG A 144 -6.38 11.19 -21.88
N THR A 145 -5.20 11.30 -21.27
CA THR A 145 -3.95 11.71 -21.95
C THR A 145 -3.10 10.54 -22.41
N LYS A 146 -3.08 9.44 -21.64
CA LYS A 146 -2.26 8.27 -21.91
C LYS A 146 -3.07 7.00 -22.23
N GLY A 147 -4.41 7.07 -22.32
CA GLY A 147 -5.22 5.89 -22.59
C GLY A 147 -5.12 4.79 -21.52
N VAL A 148 -4.72 5.16 -20.30
CA VAL A 148 -4.56 4.23 -19.18
C VAL A 148 -5.90 3.61 -18.78
N ILE A 149 -5.89 2.31 -18.50
CA ILE A 149 -7.04 1.58 -17.99
C ILE A 149 -6.93 1.45 -16.48
N VAL A 150 -7.76 2.17 -15.75
CA VAL A 150 -7.91 1.99 -14.30
C VAL A 150 -8.86 0.83 -14.06
N GLU A 151 -8.31 -0.36 -13.75
CA GLU A 151 -9.11 -1.57 -13.56
C GLU A 151 -9.83 -1.54 -12.20
N TYR A 152 -9.12 -1.11 -11.14
CA TYR A 152 -9.68 -1.01 -9.80
C TYR A 152 -9.13 0.21 -9.07
N ILE A 153 -9.96 0.75 -8.17
CA ILE A 153 -9.56 1.62 -7.09
C ILE A 153 -9.88 0.87 -5.82
N VAL A 154 -8.87 0.62 -4.98
CA VAL A 154 -8.99 -0.22 -3.79
C VAL A 154 -8.78 0.61 -2.52
N TYR A 155 -9.52 0.25 -1.49
CA TYR A 155 -9.41 0.83 -0.16
C TYR A 155 -9.47 -0.28 0.89
N GLY A 156 -8.43 -0.39 1.69
CA GLY A 156 -8.38 -1.30 2.82
C GLY A 156 -9.13 -0.70 4.01
N ALA A 157 -10.40 -1.03 4.14
CA ALA A 157 -11.30 -0.50 5.16
C ALA A 157 -10.97 -1.09 6.54
N TYR A 158 -9.83 -0.66 7.12
CA TYR A 158 -9.38 -1.12 8.44
C TYR A 158 -10.42 -0.90 9.54
N GLU A 159 -11.22 0.15 9.42
CA GLU A 159 -12.30 0.51 10.36
C GLU A 159 -13.44 -0.52 10.35
N ALA A 160 -13.61 -1.24 9.24
CA ALA A 160 -14.63 -2.26 9.07
C ALA A 160 -14.18 -3.65 9.57
N ARG A 161 -12.96 -3.77 10.14
CA ARG A 161 -12.47 -5.04 10.65
C ARG A 161 -13.36 -5.61 11.75
N LYS A 162 -13.62 -6.91 11.69
CA LYS A 162 -14.27 -7.61 12.81
C LYS A 162 -13.23 -7.92 13.89
N PRO A 163 -13.56 -7.84 15.20
CA PRO A 163 -12.65 -8.25 16.26
C PRO A 163 -12.21 -9.70 16.07
N PHE A 164 -10.95 -9.99 16.30
CA PHE A 164 -10.34 -11.33 16.14
C PHE A 164 -11.05 -12.46 16.86
N ASN A 165 -11.80 -12.15 17.93
CA ASN A 165 -12.52 -13.12 18.77
C ASN A 165 -13.89 -13.55 18.23
N ASN A 166 -14.30 -13.06 17.08
CA ASN A 166 -15.58 -13.43 16.47
C ASN A 166 -15.31 -13.87 15.02
N PRO A 167 -15.14 -15.18 14.77
CA PRO A 167 -15.05 -15.66 13.40
C PRO A 167 -16.28 -15.16 12.64
N PRO A 168 -16.14 -14.73 11.38
CA PRO A 168 -17.26 -14.23 10.60
C PRO A 168 -18.37 -15.29 10.58
N ASN A 169 -19.54 -14.91 11.07
CA ASN A 169 -20.72 -15.76 10.95
C ASN A 169 -20.97 -15.93 9.44
N PRO A 170 -21.15 -17.16 8.93
CA PRO A 170 -21.48 -17.40 7.51
C PRO A 170 -22.69 -16.61 7.01
N GLU A 171 -23.57 -16.16 7.90
CA GLU A 171 -24.78 -15.38 7.61
C GLU A 171 -24.51 -13.85 7.48
N ASP A 172 -23.31 -13.39 7.81
CA ASP A 172 -22.89 -11.97 7.71
C ASP A 172 -22.17 -11.65 6.38
N ARG A 173 -22.31 -12.52 5.38
CA ARG A 173 -21.68 -12.36 4.06
C ARG A 173 -22.61 -11.69 3.07
#